data_07945b5515e7adc7394909f9147b2927
#
_entry.id   07945b5515e7adc7394909f9147b2927
#
_cell.length_a   1.000
_cell.length_b   1.000
_cell.length_c   1.000
_cell.angle_alpha   90.00
_cell.angle_beta   90.00
_cell.angle_gamma   90.00
#
_symmetry.space_group_name_H-M   'P 1'
#
loop_
_entity.id
_entity.type
_entity.pdbx_description
1 polymer ?
#
loop_
_entity_poly.entity_id
_entity_poly.type
_entity_poly.pdbx_seq_one_letter_code
_entity_poly.pdbx_strand_id
1 'polypeptide(L)'
;REIEAVFCERRSSRKDHWDRFIDYDSCVSLNEFEEIGSSISGQRFYGYHIMYHRNDFTFANNSDYTHYAMTTMTHEYTHIVQAANLFTKDEEDRPDDIRKRIGWGPIFFSEGTAVYYAEFIQRKLRQNGISVENSPNVDGQGGSLRDKMREFMQYDIIPNLDSCPNFNIWDVNYSTRDTCSPYRFGAWGVAYLLNKTNDQDAFWTTLWPNIDEMGWDGAFEFTFGLTMEQFNQEFLEFLDLPMEQQLEIIPDI
;
A
#
# COMPACT_ATOMS: atom_id res chain seq x y z
N ARG A 1 18.43 4.72 -18.64
CA ARG A 1 19.62 5.58 -18.42
C ARG A 1 19.29 7.07 -18.44
N GLU A 2 18.61 7.62 -19.48
CA GLU A 2 18.27 9.05 -19.52
C GLU A 2 17.27 9.45 -18.42
N ILE A 3 16.25 8.65 -18.18
CA ILE A 3 15.26 8.87 -17.12
C ILE A 3 15.92 8.76 -15.74
N GLU A 4 16.80 7.81 -15.57
CA GLU A 4 17.60 7.58 -14.38
C GLU A 4 18.49 8.78 -14.04
N ALA A 5 19.18 9.30 -15.05
CA ALA A 5 20.03 10.49 -14.89
C ALA A 5 19.21 11.69 -14.41
N VAL A 6 18.06 11.96 -15.04
CA VAL A 6 17.15 13.04 -14.63
C VAL A 6 16.62 12.83 -13.21
N PHE A 7 16.29 11.57 -12.85
CA PHE A 7 15.84 11.24 -11.50
C PHE A 7 16.93 11.52 -10.47
N CYS A 8 18.13 11.00 -10.70
CA CYS A 8 19.25 11.17 -9.77
C CYS A 8 19.71 12.64 -9.68
N GLU A 9 19.67 13.38 -10.77
CA GLU A 9 19.94 14.81 -10.77
C GLU A 9 18.96 15.58 -9.90
N ARG A 10 17.67 15.28 -9.98
CA ARG A 10 16.65 15.94 -9.17
C ARG A 10 16.71 15.47 -7.71
N ARG A 11 16.95 14.19 -7.47
CA ARG A 11 17.06 13.64 -6.12
C ARG A 11 18.29 14.16 -5.37
N SER A 12 19.43 14.34 -6.03
CA SER A 12 20.65 14.87 -5.42
C SER A 12 20.55 16.36 -5.09
N SER A 13 19.60 17.07 -5.68
CA SER A 13 19.36 18.49 -5.37
C SER A 13 18.44 18.73 -4.16
N ARG A 14 17.87 17.68 -3.57
CA ARG A 14 16.91 17.74 -2.46
C ARG A 14 17.22 16.68 -1.41
N LYS A 15 16.88 16.97 -0.17
CA LYS A 15 16.88 15.97 0.90
C LYS A 15 15.74 14.98 0.70
N ASP A 16 16.00 13.73 1.01
CA ASP A 16 14.94 12.71 1.05
C ASP A 16 14.08 12.90 2.32
N HIS A 17 13.03 12.10 2.45
CA HIS A 17 12.13 12.14 3.61
C HIS A 17 12.81 11.74 4.95
N TRP A 18 14.07 11.29 4.90
CA TRP A 18 14.90 11.05 6.08
C TRP A 18 15.90 12.21 6.34
N ASP A 19 15.72 13.38 5.72
CA ASP A 19 16.63 14.53 5.79
C ASP A 19 18.05 14.24 5.29
N ARG A 20 18.20 13.24 4.38
CA ARG A 20 19.47 12.82 3.81
C ARG A 20 19.63 13.32 2.39
N PHE A 21 20.78 13.86 2.08
CA PHE A 21 21.19 14.03 0.70
C PHE A 21 21.75 12.71 0.17
N ILE A 22 21.21 12.27 -0.93
CA ILE A 22 21.81 11.19 -1.72
C ILE A 22 22.54 11.86 -2.86
N ASP A 23 23.86 11.75 -2.89
CA ASP A 23 24.65 12.31 -3.99
C ASP A 23 24.31 11.58 -5.30
N TYR A 24 24.62 12.25 -6.43
CA TYR A 24 24.26 11.75 -7.75
C TYR A 24 24.88 10.36 -8.05
N ASP A 25 26.15 10.17 -7.72
CA ASP A 25 26.88 8.94 -8.02
C ASP A 25 26.34 7.78 -7.18
N SER A 26 26.02 8.03 -5.90
CA SER A 26 25.34 7.05 -5.03
C SER A 26 23.94 6.72 -5.54
N CYS A 27 23.19 7.71 -6.03
CA CYS A 27 21.89 7.47 -6.63
C CYS A 27 21.98 6.59 -7.86
N VAL A 28 22.91 6.86 -8.76
CA VAL A 28 23.13 6.07 -9.97
C VAL A 28 23.59 4.66 -9.63
N SER A 29 24.50 4.51 -8.66
CA SER A 29 24.98 3.19 -8.25
C SER A 29 23.93 2.35 -7.54
N LEU A 30 23.05 2.97 -6.74
CA LEU A 30 21.90 2.30 -6.12
C LEU A 30 20.84 1.88 -7.13
N ASN A 31 20.78 2.57 -8.26
CA ASN A 31 19.90 2.28 -9.38
C ASN A 31 20.58 1.44 -10.47
N GLU A 32 21.76 0.87 -10.23
CA GLU A 32 22.24 -0.24 -11.04
C GLU A 32 21.31 -1.44 -10.82
N PHE A 33 20.33 -1.52 -11.69
CA PHE A 33 19.06 -2.23 -11.65
C PHE A 33 19.12 -3.76 -11.49
N GLU A 34 20.23 -4.32 -11.11
CA GLU A 34 20.39 -5.77 -11.04
C GLU A 34 19.89 -6.39 -9.73
N GLU A 35 19.74 -5.61 -8.66
CA GLU A 35 19.42 -6.17 -7.34
C GLU A 35 18.17 -5.61 -6.66
N ILE A 36 17.53 -4.60 -7.20
CA ILE A 36 16.44 -3.91 -6.52
C ILE A 36 15.09 -4.45 -7.01
N GLY A 37 14.25 -4.85 -6.08
CA GLY A 37 12.85 -5.20 -6.34
C GLY A 37 12.06 -4.03 -6.89
N SER A 38 10.77 -4.22 -7.10
CA SER A 38 9.87 -3.17 -7.56
C SER A 38 9.81 -2.04 -6.56
N SER A 39 9.88 -0.83 -7.03
CA SER A 39 9.81 0.35 -6.22
C SER A 39 9.18 1.49 -7.01
N ILE A 40 8.43 2.33 -6.36
CA ILE A 40 8.11 3.65 -6.85
C ILE A 40 9.13 4.63 -6.31
N SER A 41 9.64 5.43 -7.21
CA SER A 41 10.53 6.51 -6.88
C SER A 41 10.05 7.78 -7.58
N GLY A 42 10.02 8.85 -6.85
CA GLY A 42 9.45 10.09 -7.31
C GLY A 42 8.15 10.35 -6.58
N GLN A 43 8.08 11.53 -6.03
CA GLN A 43 6.89 12.03 -5.38
C GLN A 43 6.40 13.23 -6.17
N ARG A 44 5.17 13.64 -5.90
CA ARG A 44 4.57 14.79 -6.54
C ARG A 44 5.46 16.03 -6.54
N PHE A 45 6.19 16.28 -5.46
CA PHE A 45 7.08 17.42 -5.29
C PHE A 45 8.24 17.46 -6.30
N TYR A 46 8.62 16.32 -6.85
CA TYR A 46 9.66 16.23 -7.88
C TYR A 46 9.11 16.47 -9.29
N GLY A 47 7.78 16.58 -9.43
CA GLY A 47 7.12 16.83 -10.70
C GLY A 47 7.17 15.64 -11.66
N TYR A 48 7.46 14.44 -11.16
CA TYR A 48 7.41 13.18 -11.90
C TYR A 48 7.21 11.99 -10.98
N HIS A 49 6.67 10.92 -11.55
CA HIS A 49 6.58 9.63 -10.89
C HIS A 49 7.33 8.61 -11.75
N ILE A 50 8.23 7.86 -11.13
CA ILE A 50 8.95 6.79 -11.79
C ILE A 50 8.59 5.49 -11.11
N MET A 51 8.01 4.60 -11.88
CA MET A 51 7.81 3.22 -11.50
C MET A 51 8.78 2.38 -12.32
N TYR A 52 9.61 1.59 -11.67
CA TYR A 52 10.52 0.68 -12.33
C TYR A 52 10.40 -0.73 -11.77
N HIS A 53 10.68 -1.66 -12.63
CA HIS A 53 10.63 -3.07 -12.31
C HIS A 53 11.96 -3.73 -12.67
N ARG A 54 12.29 -4.77 -11.96
CA ARG A 54 13.52 -5.52 -12.19
C ARG A 54 13.59 -6.09 -13.62
N ASN A 55 14.75 -5.99 -14.27
CA ASN A 55 14.93 -6.35 -15.69
C ASN A 55 14.80 -7.86 -16.02
N ASP A 56 14.83 -8.72 -15.04
CA ASP A 56 14.66 -10.17 -15.19
C ASP A 56 13.19 -10.62 -15.34
N PHE A 57 12.25 -9.66 -15.35
CA PHE A 57 10.89 -9.92 -15.81
C PHE A 57 10.87 -10.11 -17.31
N THR A 58 11.28 -11.27 -17.74
CA THR A 58 10.92 -11.73 -19.07
C THR A 58 9.45 -12.12 -19.05
N PHE A 59 8.59 -11.18 -19.39
CA PHE A 59 7.15 -11.36 -19.52
C PHE A 59 6.76 -12.56 -20.43
N ALA A 60 7.73 -13.15 -21.08
CA ALA A 60 7.49 -14.05 -22.17
C ALA A 60 7.20 -15.52 -21.75
N ASN A 61 7.60 -15.98 -20.58
CA ASN A 61 7.61 -17.43 -20.34
C ASN A 61 7.23 -17.91 -18.93
N ASN A 62 6.81 -17.05 -18.00
CA ASN A 62 6.42 -17.49 -16.68
C ASN A 62 5.21 -16.71 -16.14
N SER A 63 4.07 -17.41 -16.06
CA SER A 63 2.79 -16.85 -15.63
C SER A 63 2.80 -16.27 -14.20
N ASP A 64 3.60 -16.86 -13.32
CA ASP A 64 3.69 -16.48 -11.92
C ASP A 64 4.28 -15.06 -11.79
N TYR A 65 5.31 -14.79 -12.57
CA TYR A 65 5.95 -13.49 -12.59
C TYR A 65 5.05 -12.39 -13.16
N THR A 66 4.23 -12.71 -14.16
CA THR A 66 3.34 -11.71 -14.77
C THR A 66 2.28 -11.25 -13.77
N HIS A 67 1.66 -12.18 -13.04
CA HIS A 67 0.67 -11.81 -12.03
C HIS A 67 1.31 -11.01 -10.88
N TYR A 68 2.44 -11.47 -10.37
CA TYR A 68 3.18 -10.76 -9.33
C TYR A 68 3.60 -9.36 -9.79
N ALA A 69 4.11 -9.23 -11.01
CA ALA A 69 4.48 -7.95 -11.59
C ALA A 69 3.28 -7.00 -11.69
N MET A 70 2.14 -7.48 -12.19
CA MET A 70 0.93 -6.65 -12.32
C MET A 70 0.37 -6.24 -10.97
N THR A 71 0.37 -7.14 -9.99
CA THR A 71 -0.06 -6.82 -8.62
C THR A 71 0.87 -5.78 -7.99
N THR A 72 2.19 -5.95 -8.14
CA THR A 72 3.17 -4.98 -7.65
C THR A 72 3.03 -3.64 -8.35
N MET A 73 2.88 -3.62 -9.68
CA MET A 73 2.65 -2.37 -10.43
C MET A 73 1.38 -1.66 -9.96
N THR A 74 0.31 -2.38 -9.70
CA THR A 74 -0.94 -1.79 -9.19
C THR A 74 -0.75 -1.26 -7.76
N HIS A 75 -0.03 -2.00 -6.92
CA HIS A 75 0.36 -1.57 -5.58
C HIS A 75 1.11 -0.24 -5.62
N GLU A 76 2.17 -0.19 -6.40
CA GLU A 76 2.99 1.02 -6.51
C GLU A 76 2.24 2.19 -7.16
N TYR A 77 1.39 1.91 -8.14
CA TYR A 77 0.53 2.95 -8.73
C TYR A 77 -0.48 3.52 -7.72
N THR A 78 -0.93 2.70 -6.78
CA THR A 78 -1.76 3.16 -5.66
C THR A 78 -1.06 4.25 -4.85
N HIS A 79 0.23 4.10 -4.57
CA HIS A 79 1.00 5.14 -3.89
C HIS A 79 1.11 6.43 -4.69
N ILE A 80 1.17 6.35 -6.02
CA ILE A 80 1.11 7.54 -6.88
C ILE A 80 -0.22 8.28 -6.70
N VAL A 81 -1.33 7.54 -6.67
CA VAL A 81 -2.66 8.14 -6.48
C VAL A 81 -2.80 8.75 -5.08
N GLN A 82 -2.30 8.07 -4.05
CA GLN A 82 -2.25 8.62 -2.69
C GLN A 82 -1.47 9.94 -2.67
N ALA A 83 -0.24 9.94 -3.20
CA ALA A 83 0.60 11.13 -3.26
C ALA A 83 -0.01 12.27 -4.09
N ALA A 84 -0.78 11.95 -5.13
CA ALA A 84 -1.42 12.95 -5.98
C ALA A 84 -2.50 13.78 -5.26
N ASN A 85 -3.01 13.28 -4.13
CA ASN A 85 -4.00 14.00 -3.31
C ASN A 85 -3.36 14.85 -2.20
N LEU A 86 -2.05 14.76 -2.01
CA LEU A 86 -1.33 15.56 -1.02
C LEU A 86 -0.73 16.80 -1.69
N PHE A 87 -1.28 17.96 -1.40
CA PHE A 87 -0.94 19.22 -2.08
C PHE A 87 0.05 20.10 -1.32
N THR A 88 0.17 19.90 -0.02
CA THR A 88 1.00 20.74 0.85
C THR A 88 2.47 20.38 0.73
N LYS A 89 3.28 21.31 0.24
CA LYS A 89 4.74 21.16 0.10
C LYS A 89 5.47 21.00 1.43
N ASP A 90 4.87 21.47 2.50
CA ASP A 90 5.49 21.52 3.82
C ASP A 90 5.63 20.16 4.51
N GLU A 91 5.07 19.10 3.90
CA GLU A 91 5.11 17.77 4.49
C GLU A 91 6.51 17.15 4.51
N GLU A 92 7.31 17.39 3.48
CA GLU A 92 8.66 16.81 3.39
C GLU A 92 9.62 17.40 4.44
N ASP A 93 9.36 18.63 4.87
CA ASP A 93 10.20 19.36 5.82
C ASP A 93 9.76 19.18 7.29
N ARG A 94 8.70 18.41 7.53
CA ARG A 94 8.15 18.19 8.88
C ARG A 94 8.67 16.91 9.52
N PRO A 95 8.79 16.89 10.88
CA PRO A 95 9.08 15.65 11.62
C PRO A 95 8.07 14.54 11.29
N ASP A 96 8.53 13.30 11.28
CA ASP A 96 7.73 12.12 10.89
C ASP A 96 6.40 11.98 11.62
N ASP A 97 6.34 12.32 12.91
CA ASP A 97 5.12 12.27 13.71
C ASP A 97 4.06 13.28 13.24
N ILE A 98 4.51 14.49 12.87
CA ILE A 98 3.62 15.53 12.34
C ILE A 98 3.18 15.16 10.91
N ARG A 99 4.11 14.70 10.09
CA ARG A 99 3.85 14.30 8.72
C ARG A 99 2.81 13.18 8.62
N LYS A 100 2.90 12.18 9.48
CA LYS A 100 1.92 11.10 9.56
C LYS A 100 0.52 11.59 9.87
N ARG A 101 0.40 12.59 10.74
CA ARG A 101 -0.91 13.11 11.20
C ARG A 101 -1.56 14.10 10.25
N ILE A 102 -0.79 14.78 9.40
CA ILE A 102 -1.31 15.84 8.52
C ILE A 102 -1.48 15.36 7.08
N GLY A 103 -0.74 14.35 6.65
CA GLY A 103 -0.75 13.95 5.27
C GLY A 103 -0.82 12.44 5.07
N TRP A 104 0.31 11.77 5.14
CA TRP A 104 0.40 10.36 4.77
C TRP A 104 -0.34 9.41 5.70
N GLY A 105 -0.65 9.84 6.93
CA GLY A 105 -1.24 8.97 7.93
C GLY A 105 -0.35 7.80 8.35
N PRO A 106 -0.91 6.78 9.00
CA PRO A 106 -0.18 5.59 9.37
C PRO A 106 0.28 4.79 8.14
N ILE A 107 1.50 4.28 8.15
CA ILE A 107 2.01 3.35 7.14
C ILE A 107 1.08 2.14 6.97
N PHE A 108 0.43 1.72 8.04
CA PHE A 108 -0.62 0.70 8.04
C PHE A 108 -1.67 0.93 6.94
N PHE A 109 -2.18 2.14 6.79
CA PHE A 109 -3.18 2.45 5.77
C PHE A 109 -2.57 2.74 4.40
N SER A 110 -1.41 3.37 4.36
CA SER A 110 -0.72 3.61 3.09
C SER A 110 -0.42 2.29 2.38
N GLU A 111 0.25 1.37 3.06
CA GLU A 111 0.59 0.05 2.50
C GLU A 111 -0.63 -0.87 2.40
N GLY A 112 -1.49 -0.87 3.43
CA GLY A 112 -2.69 -1.69 3.44
C GLY A 112 -3.63 -1.38 2.28
N THR A 113 -3.81 -0.11 1.96
CA THR A 113 -4.60 0.33 0.81
C THR A 113 -3.97 -0.15 -0.50
N ALA A 114 -2.65 -0.01 -0.64
CA ALA A 114 -1.94 -0.46 -1.83
C ALA A 114 -2.05 -1.98 -2.04
N VAL A 115 -1.92 -2.77 -0.98
CA VAL A 115 -2.07 -4.23 -1.05
C VAL A 115 -3.51 -4.62 -1.37
N TYR A 116 -4.49 -4.07 -0.64
CA TYR A 116 -5.90 -4.44 -0.83
C TYR A 116 -6.36 -4.13 -2.25
N TYR A 117 -6.14 -2.91 -2.73
CA TYR A 117 -6.59 -2.54 -4.07
C TYR A 117 -5.80 -3.20 -5.19
N ALA A 118 -4.53 -3.54 -4.98
CA ALA A 118 -3.80 -4.34 -5.95
C ALA A 118 -4.49 -5.70 -6.17
N GLU A 119 -4.84 -6.39 -5.11
CA GLU A 119 -5.54 -7.68 -5.16
C GLU A 119 -6.99 -7.53 -5.68
N PHE A 120 -7.71 -6.52 -5.24
CA PHE A 120 -9.08 -6.23 -5.66
C PHE A 120 -9.16 -5.89 -7.15
N ILE A 121 -8.36 -4.95 -7.63
CA ILE A 121 -8.37 -4.49 -9.03
C ILE A 121 -7.99 -5.63 -9.98
N GLN A 122 -6.97 -6.41 -9.67
CA GLN A 122 -6.56 -7.53 -10.51
C GLN A 122 -7.69 -8.56 -10.70
N ARG A 123 -8.47 -8.83 -9.65
CA ARG A 123 -9.63 -9.73 -9.74
C ARG A 123 -10.79 -9.12 -10.50
N LYS A 124 -11.06 -7.84 -10.29
CA LYS A 124 -12.07 -7.11 -11.07
C LYS A 124 -11.76 -7.09 -12.56
N LEU A 125 -10.51 -6.87 -12.93
CA LEU A 125 -10.07 -6.92 -14.33
C LEU A 125 -10.32 -8.31 -14.93
N ARG A 126 -9.98 -9.38 -14.21
CA ARG A 126 -10.25 -10.76 -14.65
C ARG A 126 -11.74 -11.04 -14.83
N GLN A 127 -12.57 -10.66 -13.85
CA GLN A 127 -14.03 -10.82 -13.95
C GLN A 127 -14.60 -10.12 -15.20
N ASN A 128 -14.02 -9.01 -15.59
CA ASN A 128 -14.42 -8.23 -16.77
C ASN A 128 -13.78 -8.76 -18.08
N GLY A 129 -13.08 -9.90 -18.04
CA GLY A 129 -12.40 -10.47 -19.21
C GLY A 129 -11.17 -9.67 -19.64
N ILE A 130 -10.72 -8.72 -18.83
CA ILE A 130 -9.48 -8.00 -19.04
C ILE A 130 -8.39 -8.80 -18.32
N SER A 131 -7.96 -9.89 -18.93
CA SER A 131 -6.80 -10.63 -18.45
C SER A 131 -5.56 -10.17 -19.20
N VAL A 132 -4.43 -10.11 -18.51
CA VAL A 132 -3.14 -10.18 -19.20
C VAL A 132 -3.09 -11.60 -19.78
N GLU A 133 -3.21 -11.70 -21.11
CA GLU A 133 -3.21 -12.97 -21.81
C GLU A 133 -1.99 -13.80 -21.37
N ASN A 134 -2.24 -15.08 -21.11
CA ASN A 134 -1.27 -16.09 -20.71
C ASN A 134 -0.88 -16.17 -19.22
N SER A 135 -1.65 -15.62 -18.31
CA SER A 135 -1.57 -16.14 -16.94
C SER A 135 -2.43 -17.41 -16.87
N PRO A 136 -1.88 -18.62 -17.05
CA PRO A 136 -2.61 -19.83 -16.70
C PRO A 136 -3.02 -19.69 -15.24
N ASN A 137 -4.11 -20.34 -14.85
CA ASN A 137 -4.47 -20.47 -13.46
C ASN A 137 -3.29 -21.10 -12.72
N VAL A 138 -2.46 -20.25 -12.15
CA VAL A 138 -1.41 -20.71 -11.25
C VAL A 138 -2.14 -21.07 -9.98
N ASP A 139 -2.08 -22.34 -9.65
CA ASP A 139 -2.69 -22.89 -8.44
C ASP A 139 -2.28 -22.00 -7.24
N GLY A 140 -3.27 -21.39 -6.60
CA GLY A 140 -3.08 -20.47 -5.47
C GLY A 140 -3.13 -18.97 -5.76
N GLN A 141 -2.96 -18.52 -7.01
CA GLN A 141 -3.04 -17.08 -7.35
C GLN A 141 -4.30 -16.71 -8.15
N GLY A 142 -5.03 -17.70 -8.65
CA GLY A 142 -6.30 -17.53 -9.37
C GLY A 142 -7.55 -17.49 -8.49
N GLY A 143 -7.41 -17.65 -7.18
CA GLY A 143 -8.52 -17.64 -6.24
C GLY A 143 -9.24 -16.30 -6.12
N SER A 144 -10.40 -16.32 -5.46
CA SER A 144 -11.17 -15.13 -5.12
C SER A 144 -10.37 -14.18 -4.23
N LEU A 145 -10.83 -12.93 -4.11
CA LEU A 145 -10.27 -12.01 -3.12
C LEU A 145 -10.36 -12.59 -1.71
N ARG A 146 -11.45 -13.30 -1.42
CA ARG A 146 -11.67 -14.00 -0.14
C ARG A 146 -10.60 -15.05 0.14
N ASP A 147 -10.18 -15.82 -0.87
CA ASP A 147 -9.10 -16.80 -0.70
C ASP A 147 -7.76 -16.13 -0.40
N LYS A 148 -7.48 -15.02 -1.07
CA LYS A 148 -6.25 -14.26 -0.81
C LYS A 148 -6.23 -13.61 0.57
N MET A 149 -7.33 -13.05 0.99
CA MET A 149 -7.45 -12.48 2.33
C MET A 149 -7.37 -13.56 3.42
N ARG A 150 -7.94 -14.75 3.17
CA ARG A 150 -7.74 -15.92 4.05
C ARG A 150 -6.27 -16.31 4.16
N GLU A 151 -5.56 -16.34 3.04
CA GLU A 151 -4.11 -16.60 3.02
C GLU A 151 -3.33 -15.61 3.91
N PHE A 152 -3.59 -14.31 3.76
CA PHE A 152 -2.97 -13.27 4.60
C PHE A 152 -3.26 -13.51 6.09
N MET A 153 -4.48 -13.86 6.45
CA MET A 153 -4.85 -14.13 7.84
C MET A 153 -4.13 -15.36 8.39
N GLN A 154 -4.14 -16.47 7.65
CA GLN A 154 -3.60 -17.74 8.11
C GLN A 154 -2.08 -17.77 8.24
N TYR A 155 -1.38 -17.16 7.28
CA TYR A 155 0.06 -17.29 7.19
C TYR A 155 0.85 -16.10 7.72
N ASP A 156 0.21 -14.95 7.84
CA ASP A 156 0.92 -13.74 8.24
C ASP A 156 0.35 -13.08 9.48
N ILE A 157 -0.98 -13.02 9.64
CA ILE A 157 -1.59 -12.28 10.74
C ILE A 157 -1.69 -13.16 11.99
N ILE A 158 -2.39 -14.29 11.93
CA ILE A 158 -2.57 -15.16 13.09
C ILE A 158 -1.25 -15.60 13.74
N PRO A 159 -0.24 -16.06 12.96
CA PRO A 159 1.02 -16.48 13.56
C PRO A 159 1.79 -15.36 14.28
N ASN A 160 1.54 -14.12 13.90
CA ASN A 160 2.27 -12.97 14.41
C ASN A 160 1.45 -12.10 15.37
N LEU A 161 0.16 -12.42 15.61
CA LEU A 161 -0.72 -11.60 16.43
C LEU A 161 -0.21 -11.47 17.88
N ASP A 162 0.29 -12.56 18.46
CA ASP A 162 0.88 -12.57 19.80
C ASP A 162 2.20 -11.79 19.88
N SER A 163 2.89 -11.65 18.75
CA SER A 163 4.15 -10.90 18.63
C SER A 163 3.92 -9.41 18.39
N CYS A 164 2.66 -9.01 18.24
CA CYS A 164 2.20 -7.64 18.11
C CYS A 164 1.45 -7.18 19.37
N PRO A 165 2.05 -7.27 20.58
CA PRO A 165 1.37 -6.91 21.80
C PRO A 165 1.10 -5.40 21.80
N ASN A 166 -0.07 -5.00 22.26
CA ASN A 166 -0.52 -3.61 22.28
C ASN A 166 -0.58 -2.99 20.88
N PHE A 167 -1.12 -3.75 19.92
CA PHE A 167 -1.33 -3.26 18.57
C PHE A 167 -1.90 -1.84 18.58
N ASN A 168 -1.11 -0.93 18.05
CA ASN A 168 -1.51 0.44 17.78
C ASN A 168 -1.13 0.74 16.34
N ILE A 169 -2.10 1.13 15.55
CA ILE A 169 -1.93 1.37 14.11
C ILE A 169 -0.83 2.38 13.82
N TRP A 170 -0.66 3.38 14.67
CA TRP A 170 0.40 4.38 14.53
C TRP A 170 1.82 3.83 14.73
N ASP A 171 1.95 2.72 15.47
CA ASP A 171 3.22 2.08 15.76
C ASP A 171 3.63 1.05 14.70
N VAL A 172 2.66 0.64 13.86
CA VAL A 172 2.92 -0.28 12.75
C VAL A 172 3.69 0.44 11.65
N ASN A 173 4.89 -0.05 11.37
CA ASN A 173 5.80 0.56 10.40
C ASN A 173 6.71 -0.49 9.73
N TYR A 174 7.63 -0.06 8.90
CA TYR A 174 8.51 -0.97 8.16
C TYR A 174 9.46 -1.79 9.06
N SER A 175 9.81 -1.29 10.25
CA SER A 175 10.64 -2.04 11.20
C SER A 175 9.84 -3.12 11.95
N THR A 176 8.52 -3.02 12.00
CA THR A 176 7.64 -4.01 12.61
C THR A 176 7.09 -5.04 11.61
N ARG A 177 7.52 -4.99 10.36
CA ARG A 177 6.92 -5.78 9.27
C ARG A 177 6.95 -7.30 9.48
N ASP A 178 7.91 -7.80 10.25
CA ASP A 178 8.07 -9.23 10.51
C ASP A 178 7.16 -9.71 11.66
N THR A 179 6.59 -8.80 12.44
CA THR A 179 5.68 -9.10 13.56
C THR A 179 4.30 -8.49 13.36
N CYS A 180 4.23 -7.23 12.92
CA CYS A 180 3.01 -6.49 12.64
C CYS A 180 3.13 -5.89 11.23
N SER A 181 2.92 -6.68 10.21
CA SER A 181 3.12 -6.25 8.83
C SER A 181 2.15 -5.13 8.43
N PRO A 182 2.62 -3.93 8.04
CA PRO A 182 1.74 -2.86 7.56
C PRO A 182 1.00 -3.25 6.27
N TYR A 183 1.53 -4.21 5.53
CA TYR A 183 0.99 -4.65 4.26
C TYR A 183 -0.30 -5.46 4.43
N ARG A 184 -0.22 -6.62 5.06
CA ARG A 184 -1.33 -7.59 5.13
C ARG A 184 -2.30 -7.29 6.25
N PHE A 185 -1.79 -6.88 7.41
CA PHE A 185 -2.63 -6.32 8.47
C PHE A 185 -3.39 -5.09 7.99
N GLY A 186 -2.66 -4.18 7.30
CA GLY A 186 -3.25 -2.99 6.71
C GLY A 186 -4.35 -3.32 5.70
N ALA A 187 -4.13 -4.32 4.83
CA ALA A 187 -5.14 -4.75 3.87
C ALA A 187 -6.45 -5.23 4.54
N TRP A 188 -6.35 -5.93 5.66
CA TRP A 188 -7.52 -6.32 6.46
C TRP A 188 -8.20 -5.14 7.15
N GLY A 189 -7.41 -4.18 7.66
CA GLY A 189 -7.97 -2.93 8.20
C GLY A 189 -8.72 -2.11 7.15
N VAL A 190 -8.19 -2.06 5.94
CA VAL A 190 -8.85 -1.42 4.79
C VAL A 190 -10.15 -2.16 4.44
N ALA A 191 -10.11 -3.48 4.31
CA ALA A 191 -11.31 -4.28 4.04
C ALA A 191 -12.40 -4.06 5.09
N TYR A 192 -12.03 -4.01 6.38
CA TYR A 192 -12.94 -3.74 7.48
C TYR A 192 -13.65 -2.39 7.31
N LEU A 193 -12.90 -1.32 7.04
CA LEU A 193 -13.45 0.02 6.86
C LEU A 193 -14.35 0.14 5.63
N LEU A 194 -13.97 -0.46 4.51
CA LEU A 194 -14.77 -0.47 3.29
C LEU A 194 -16.10 -1.22 3.50
N ASN A 195 -16.07 -2.33 4.22
CA ASN A 195 -17.30 -3.04 4.59
C ASN A 195 -18.18 -2.19 5.54
N LYS A 196 -17.59 -1.54 6.53
CA LYS A 196 -18.31 -0.71 7.51
C LYS A 196 -19.04 0.47 6.84
N THR A 197 -18.43 1.08 5.85
CA THR A 197 -19.06 2.18 5.07
C THR A 197 -19.97 1.67 3.96
N ASN A 198 -19.87 0.39 3.62
CA ASN A 198 -20.49 -0.19 2.42
C ASN A 198 -20.12 0.59 1.13
N ASP A 199 -18.93 1.16 1.09
CA ASP A 199 -18.40 1.93 -0.03
C ASP A 199 -16.99 1.45 -0.38
N GLN A 200 -16.84 0.76 -1.50
CA GLN A 200 -15.57 0.22 -1.97
C GLN A 200 -14.60 1.30 -2.47
N ASP A 201 -15.08 2.49 -2.68
CA ASP A 201 -14.30 3.62 -3.19
C ASP A 201 -13.99 4.68 -2.12
N ALA A 202 -14.41 4.47 -0.86
CA ALA A 202 -14.33 5.47 0.23
C ALA A 202 -12.92 6.06 0.41
N PHE A 203 -11.87 5.26 0.26
CA PHE A 203 -10.49 5.76 0.33
C PHE A 203 -10.18 6.77 -0.78
N TRP A 204 -10.65 6.51 -2.01
CA TRP A 204 -10.33 7.32 -3.19
C TRP A 204 -11.22 8.54 -3.33
N THR A 205 -12.50 8.37 -3.04
CA THR A 205 -13.51 9.41 -3.27
C THR A 205 -13.65 10.34 -2.08
N THR A 206 -13.28 9.88 -0.89
CA THR A 206 -13.54 10.64 0.34
C THR A 206 -12.29 10.83 1.20
N LEU A 207 -11.59 9.77 1.60
CA LEU A 207 -10.46 9.90 2.51
C LEU A 207 -9.32 10.75 1.91
N TRP A 208 -8.70 10.25 0.84
CA TRP A 208 -7.52 10.89 0.25
C TRP A 208 -7.79 12.32 -0.24
N PRO A 209 -8.92 12.64 -0.89
CA PRO A 209 -9.21 14.01 -1.31
C PRO A 209 -9.35 15.03 -0.18
N ASN A 210 -9.70 14.58 1.01
CA ASN A 210 -9.94 15.48 2.15
C ASN A 210 -8.74 15.61 3.11
N ILE A 211 -7.69 14.82 2.94
CA ILE A 211 -6.54 14.83 3.86
C ILE A 211 -5.86 16.21 3.91
N ASP A 212 -5.68 16.84 2.78
CA ASP A 212 -4.99 18.13 2.69
C ASP A 212 -5.72 19.25 3.46
N GLU A 213 -7.06 19.19 3.47
CA GLU A 213 -7.90 20.19 4.14
C GLU A 213 -8.12 19.86 5.62
N MET A 214 -8.38 18.60 5.93
CA MET A 214 -8.84 18.17 7.26
C MET A 214 -7.73 17.54 8.11
N GLY A 215 -6.58 17.24 7.53
CA GLY A 215 -5.58 16.37 8.13
C GLY A 215 -6.05 14.90 8.15
N TRP A 216 -5.12 14.00 8.55
CA TRP A 216 -5.45 12.58 8.57
C TRP A 216 -6.62 12.23 9.50
N ASP A 217 -6.54 12.65 10.76
CA ASP A 217 -7.55 12.29 11.77
C ASP A 217 -8.94 12.83 11.39
N GLY A 218 -9.01 14.07 10.90
CA GLY A 218 -10.27 14.66 10.46
C GLY A 218 -10.86 13.99 9.23
N ALA A 219 -10.04 13.73 8.23
CA ALA A 219 -10.48 13.03 7.02
C ALA A 219 -10.90 11.59 7.31
N PHE A 220 -10.19 10.90 8.21
CA PHE A 220 -10.51 9.54 8.64
C PHE A 220 -11.87 9.50 9.35
N GLU A 221 -12.08 10.35 10.35
CA GLU A 221 -13.35 10.42 11.08
C GLU A 221 -14.51 10.82 10.14
N PHE A 222 -14.29 11.79 9.26
CA PHE A 222 -15.28 12.20 8.26
C PHE A 222 -15.67 11.06 7.33
N THR A 223 -14.69 10.26 6.88
CA THR A 223 -14.92 9.17 5.91
C THR A 223 -15.57 7.96 6.55
N PHE A 224 -15.10 7.53 7.72
CA PHE A 224 -15.48 6.26 8.32
C PHE A 224 -16.41 6.39 9.53
N GLY A 225 -16.64 7.60 10.03
CA GLY A 225 -17.45 7.84 11.21
C GLY A 225 -16.84 7.33 12.52
N LEU A 226 -15.52 7.12 12.54
CA LEU A 226 -14.75 6.59 13.65
C LEU A 226 -13.50 7.42 13.87
N THR A 227 -13.12 7.63 15.12
CA THR A 227 -11.73 8.03 15.42
C THR A 227 -10.77 6.86 15.19
N MET A 228 -9.48 7.18 15.07
CA MET A 228 -8.43 6.15 14.96
C MET A 228 -8.39 5.21 16.19
N GLU A 229 -8.69 5.73 17.37
CA GLU A 229 -8.80 4.93 18.60
C GLU A 229 -9.96 3.95 18.56
N GLN A 230 -11.14 4.43 18.14
CA GLN A 230 -12.32 3.59 18.00
C GLN A 230 -12.07 2.50 16.95
N PHE A 231 -11.49 2.86 15.80
CA PHE A 231 -11.12 1.88 14.79
C PHE A 231 -10.15 0.84 15.35
N ASN A 232 -9.11 1.25 16.07
CA ASN A 232 -8.13 0.31 16.63
C ASN A 232 -8.81 -0.70 17.57
N GLN A 233 -9.71 -0.23 18.43
CA GLN A 233 -10.45 -1.11 19.34
C GLN A 233 -11.38 -2.06 18.58
N GLU A 234 -12.22 -1.53 17.68
CA GLU A 234 -13.18 -2.34 16.92
C GLU A 234 -12.48 -3.35 15.98
N PHE A 235 -11.34 -2.96 15.42
CA PHE A 235 -10.57 -3.85 14.55
C PHE A 235 -9.92 -5.00 15.33
N LEU A 236 -9.45 -4.78 16.56
CA LEU A 236 -8.97 -5.85 17.43
C LEU A 236 -10.10 -6.82 17.78
N GLU A 237 -11.28 -6.30 18.16
CA GLU A 237 -12.46 -7.15 18.42
C GLU A 237 -12.86 -7.95 17.18
N PHE A 238 -12.74 -7.37 15.99
CA PHE A 238 -12.97 -8.07 14.72
C PHE A 238 -11.94 -9.19 14.47
N LEU A 239 -10.67 -8.98 14.81
CA LEU A 239 -9.63 -10.01 14.65
C LEU A 239 -9.82 -11.21 15.59
N ASP A 240 -10.55 -11.04 16.70
CA ASP A 240 -10.91 -12.14 17.61
C ASP A 240 -12.07 -13.02 17.10
N LEU A 241 -12.75 -12.60 16.02
CA LEU A 241 -13.84 -13.38 15.44
C LEU A 241 -13.31 -14.65 14.75
N PRO A 242 -14.13 -15.71 14.64
CA PRO A 242 -13.79 -16.85 13.80
C PRO A 242 -13.50 -16.45 12.35
N MET A 243 -12.52 -17.06 11.72
CA MET A 243 -12.06 -16.77 10.35
C MET A 243 -13.22 -16.64 9.34
N GLU A 244 -14.19 -17.55 9.38
CA GLU A 244 -15.29 -17.52 8.42
C GLU A 244 -16.17 -16.27 8.60
N GLN A 245 -16.32 -15.75 9.81
CA GLN A 245 -17.03 -14.51 10.06
C GLN A 245 -16.21 -13.30 9.60
N GLN A 246 -14.89 -13.34 9.79
CA GLN A 246 -14.02 -12.29 9.26
C GLN A 246 -14.10 -12.23 7.73
N LEU A 247 -14.18 -13.36 7.05
CA LEU A 247 -14.25 -13.43 5.59
C LEU A 247 -15.59 -12.93 5.00
N GLU A 248 -16.64 -12.83 5.81
CA GLU A 248 -17.93 -12.31 5.35
C GLU A 248 -17.87 -10.86 4.86
N ILE A 249 -16.91 -10.07 5.37
CA ILE A 249 -16.73 -8.68 4.93
C ILE A 249 -16.06 -8.54 3.56
N ILE A 250 -15.44 -9.62 3.05
CA ILE A 250 -14.69 -9.59 1.80
C ILE A 250 -15.63 -9.78 0.61
N PRO A 251 -15.61 -8.87 -0.38
CA PRO A 251 -16.42 -9.02 -1.58
C PRO A 251 -16.16 -10.34 -2.32
N ASP A 252 -17.22 -10.87 -2.92
CA ASP A 252 -17.13 -12.09 -3.73
C ASP A 252 -16.69 -11.76 -5.16
N ILE A 253 -15.38 -11.68 -5.36
CA ILE A 253 -14.74 -11.37 -6.64
C ILE A 253 -13.52 -12.24 -6.90
#